data_c65ecfc25821a841ff274bab30c28720
#
_entry.id   c65ecfc25821a841ff274bab30c28720
#
_cell.length_a   1.000
_cell.length_b   1.000
_cell.length_c   1.000
_cell.angle_alpha   90.00
_cell.angle_beta   90.00
_cell.angle_gamma   90.00
#
_symmetry.space_group_name_H-M   'P 1'
#
loop_
_entity.id
_entity.type
_entity.pdbx_description
1 polymer ?
#
loop_
_entity_poly.entity_id
_entity_poly.type
_entity_poly.pdbx_seq_one_letter_code
_entity_poly.pdbx_strand_id
1 'polypeptide(L)' 'MSGVGYQVHSKNGNGAIVVVASSAKQALAKANELAESGNEVLTKDLAGRVLDPAVIVELAARE' A
#
# COMPACT_ATOMS: atom_id res chain seq x y z
N MET A 1 -2.98 -14.25 16.96
CA MET A 1 -2.10 -13.85 15.88
C MET A 1 -2.87 -13.07 14.83
N SER A 2 -2.61 -11.83 14.72
CA SER A 2 -3.34 -11.02 13.77
C SER A 2 -2.71 -11.17 12.38
N GLY A 3 -3.54 -11.32 11.38
CA GLY A 3 -3.09 -11.34 10.01
C GLY A 3 -3.03 -9.95 9.41
N VAL A 4 -2.48 -9.00 10.14
CA VAL A 4 -2.40 -7.63 9.64
C VAL A 4 -1.31 -7.53 8.59
N GLY A 5 -1.68 -7.01 7.45
CA GLY A 5 -0.75 -6.80 6.37
C GLY A 5 -1.44 -6.12 5.20
N TYR A 6 -0.62 -5.60 4.30
CA TYR A 6 -1.12 -4.85 3.15
C TYR A 6 -0.27 -5.16 1.93
N GLN A 7 -0.88 -5.02 0.77
CA GLN A 7 -0.19 -5.17 -0.50
C GLN A 7 -0.20 -3.82 -1.20
N VAL A 8 0.98 -3.33 -1.56
CA VAL A 8 1.11 -2.11 -2.34
C VAL A 8 1.46 -2.51 -3.77
N HIS A 9 0.52 -2.32 -4.67
CA HIS A 9 0.70 -2.62 -6.08
C HIS A 9 1.17 -1.36 -6.79
N SER A 10 2.26 -1.48 -7.53
CA SER A 10 2.83 -0.37 -8.28
C SER A 10 2.96 -0.76 -9.74
N LYS A 11 2.55 0.12 -10.62
CA LYS A 11 2.57 -0.13 -12.06
C LYS A 11 3.16 1.07 -12.79
N ASN A 12 4.00 0.80 -13.76
CA ASN A 12 4.54 1.81 -14.66
C ASN A 12 4.68 1.22 -16.06
N GLY A 13 5.25 2.00 -16.97
CA GLY A 13 5.43 1.55 -18.36
C GLY A 13 6.33 0.35 -18.52
N ASN A 14 7.14 0.03 -17.53
CA ASN A 14 8.09 -1.08 -17.59
C ASN A 14 7.60 -2.35 -16.89
N GLY A 15 6.45 -2.29 -16.24
CA GLY A 15 5.91 -3.45 -15.56
C GLY A 15 5.19 -3.11 -14.27
N ALA A 16 4.93 -4.14 -13.48
CA ALA A 16 4.23 -3.99 -12.22
C ALA A 16 4.93 -4.78 -11.12
N ILE A 17 4.91 -4.25 -9.92
CA ILE A 17 5.45 -4.93 -8.74
C ILE A 17 4.44 -4.89 -7.61
N VAL A 18 4.59 -5.82 -6.68
CA VAL A 18 3.78 -5.87 -5.46
C VAL A 18 4.73 -5.88 -4.27
N VAL A 19 4.52 -4.97 -3.35
CA VAL A 19 5.29 -4.91 -2.11
C VAL A 19 4.36 -5.25 -0.96
N VAL A 20 4.74 -6.21 -0.13
CA VAL A 20 3.95 -6.57 1.04
C VAL A 20 4.46 -5.76 2.23
N ALA A 21 3.54 -5.10 2.92
CA ALA A 21 3.86 -4.31 4.11
C ALA A 21 3.20 -4.96 5.32
N SER A 22 3.87 -4.91 6.46
CA SER A 22 3.36 -5.51 7.68
C SER A 22 2.52 -4.55 8.52
N SER A 23 2.47 -3.28 8.15
CA SER A 23 1.67 -2.29 8.87
C SER A 23 1.15 -1.23 7.91
N ALA A 24 0.14 -0.48 8.36
CA ALA A 24 -0.41 0.60 7.55
C ALA A 24 0.61 1.72 7.36
N LYS A 25 1.43 1.99 8.36
CA LYS A 25 2.48 3.00 8.23
C LYS A 25 3.48 2.62 7.14
N GLN A 26 3.90 1.36 7.12
CA GLN A 26 4.82 0.87 6.08
C GLN A 26 4.17 0.92 4.71
N ALA A 27 2.91 0.51 4.62
CA ALA A 27 2.18 0.55 3.36
C ALA A 27 2.06 1.97 2.83
N LEU A 28 1.73 2.92 3.71
CA LEU A 28 1.59 4.32 3.34
C LEU A 28 2.93 4.90 2.87
N ALA A 29 4.00 4.63 3.61
CA ALA A 29 5.32 5.13 3.26
C ALA A 29 5.77 4.59 1.90
N LYS A 30 5.55 3.29 1.67
CA LYS A 30 5.94 2.67 0.41
C LYS A 30 5.08 3.19 -0.75
N ALA A 31 3.78 3.35 -0.52
CA ALA A 31 2.89 3.89 -1.53
C ALA A 31 3.30 5.31 -1.95
N ASN A 32 3.63 6.16 -0.97
CA ASN A 32 4.08 7.50 -1.25
C ASN A 32 5.39 7.51 -2.03
N GLU A 33 6.33 6.66 -1.63
CA GLU A 33 7.61 6.55 -2.31
C GLU A 33 7.44 6.14 -3.76
N LEU A 34 6.61 5.14 -4.02
CA LEU A 34 6.37 4.67 -5.38
C LEU A 34 5.61 5.70 -6.22
N ALA A 35 4.66 6.41 -5.60
CA ALA A 35 3.91 7.45 -6.30
C ALA A 35 4.83 8.61 -6.69
N GLU A 36 5.78 8.97 -5.83
CA GLU A 36 6.75 10.02 -6.12
C GLU A 36 7.67 9.64 -7.28
N SER A 37 7.87 8.34 -7.49
CA SER A 37 8.67 7.84 -8.61
C SER A 37 7.89 7.79 -9.92
N GLY A 38 6.64 8.25 -9.92
CA GLY A 38 5.83 8.31 -11.13
C GLY A 38 5.04 7.05 -11.43
N ASN A 39 4.91 6.15 -10.48
CA ASN A 39 4.16 4.91 -10.66
C ASN A 39 2.69 5.09 -10.27
N GLU A 40 1.82 4.31 -10.89
CA GLU A 40 0.46 4.17 -10.42
C GLU A 40 0.47 3.23 -9.23
N VAL A 41 -0.13 3.64 -8.13
CA VAL A 41 -0.08 2.88 -6.88
C VAL A 41 -1.49 2.53 -6.44
N LEU A 42 -1.67 1.28 -6.04
CA LEU A 42 -2.93 0.77 -5.52
C LEU A 42 -2.62 -0.04 -4.28
N THR A 43 -3.28 0.26 -3.18
CA THR A 43 -3.08 -0.47 -1.93
C THR A 43 -4.26 -1.40 -1.69
N LYS A 44 -3.97 -2.63 -1.31
CA LYS A 44 -4.97 -3.63 -0.97
C LYS A 44 -4.64 -4.25 0.37
N ASP A 45 -5.66 -4.75 1.06
CA ASP A 45 -5.44 -5.57 2.24
C ASP A 45 -5.14 -7.02 1.82
N LEU A 46 -4.88 -7.88 2.79
CA LEU A 46 -4.57 -9.28 2.49
C LEU A 46 -5.76 -10.06 1.98
N ALA A 47 -6.97 -9.54 2.16
CA ALA A 47 -8.18 -10.14 1.61
C ALA A 47 -8.42 -9.72 0.16
N GLY A 48 -7.59 -8.83 -0.38
CA GLY A 48 -7.71 -8.37 -1.76
C GLY A 48 -8.62 -7.17 -1.94
N ARG A 49 -9.05 -6.54 -0.87
CA ARG A 49 -9.89 -5.33 -0.95
C ARG A 49 -9.03 -4.13 -1.26
N VAL A 50 -9.49 -3.33 -2.20
CA VAL A 50 -8.82 -2.07 -2.52
C VAL A 50 -9.09 -1.06 -1.41
N LEU A 51 -8.02 -0.45 -0.91
CA LEU A 51 -8.10 0.55 0.15
C LEU A 51 -7.77 1.93 -0.41
N ASP A 52 -8.66 2.88 -0.16
CA ASP A 52 -8.40 4.26 -0.56
C ASP A 52 -7.23 4.84 0.21
N PRO A 53 -6.48 5.78 -0.37
CA PRO A 53 -5.39 6.44 0.35
C PRO A 53 -5.83 7.05 1.68
N ALA A 54 -7.03 7.60 1.74
CA ALA A 54 -7.56 8.18 2.97
C ALA A 54 -7.73 7.12 4.06
N VAL A 55 -8.14 5.91 3.68
CA VAL A 55 -8.28 4.80 4.62
C VAL A 55 -6.93 4.39 5.18
N ILE A 56 -5.92 4.30 4.31
CA ILE A 56 -4.57 3.93 4.74
C ILE A 56 -3.99 4.98 5.69
N VAL A 57 -4.20 6.26 5.41
CA VAL A 57 -3.74 7.34 6.29
C VAL A 57 -4.40 7.22 7.66
N GLU A 58 -5.70 6.93 7.69
CA GLU A 58 -6.43 6.76 8.94
C GLU A 58 -5.92 5.56 9.72
N LEU A 59 -5.71 4.43 9.05
CA LEU A 59 -5.19 3.24 9.69
C LEU A 59 -3.78 3.46 10.23
N ALA A 60 -2.94 4.15 9.49
CA ALA A 60 -1.58 4.46 9.92
C ALA A 60 -1.59 5.36 11.15
N ALA A 61 -2.54 6.28 11.24
CA ALA A 61 -2.64 7.19 12.38
C ALA A 61 -3.05 6.46 13.66
N ARG A 62 -3.65 5.28 13.54
CA ARG A 62 -4.08 4.48 14.70
C ARG A 62 -2.99 3.54 15.22
N GLU A 63 -1.91 3.44 14.52
CA GLU A 63 -0.81 2.56 14.92
C GLU A 63 0.14 3.21 15.91
#